data_636e3dd36c5004f955cb02bc04a8bfef
#
_entry.id   636e3dd36c5004f955cb02bc04a8bfef
#
_cell.length_a   1.000
_cell.length_b   1.000
_cell.length_c   1.000
_cell.angle_alpha   90.00
_cell.angle_beta   90.00
_cell.angle_gamma   90.00
#
_symmetry.space_group_name_H-M   'P 1'
#
loop_
_entity.id
_entity.type
_entity.pdbx_description
1 polymer ?
#
loop_
_entity_poly.entity_id
_entity_poly.type
_entity_poly.pdbx_seq_one_letter_code
_entity_poly.pdbx_strand_id
1 'polypeptide(L)'
;IRKGDEVVALPSMKRSRVKSIVTYDGELDFAFPPQAITVTLEDEIDISRGEMLVHPDNLPIISCNFEAMLVWMDEKKMDPEEQFFIKHTTNLTRAKIDKIRYKVNVNTLEQSAADALELNEIARVIFTTGKPLFFDPYPQNKNTGAFILIDPITNNTCAVGMIIDKVERKDMQELEIPEINLSKLGIGSEHFTAIEKVAKE
;
A
#
# COMPACT_ATOMS: atom_id res chain seq x y z
N ILE A 1 -0.55 -15.66 -19.44
CA ILE A 1 0.11 -14.80 -20.43
C ILE A 1 0.43 -15.63 -21.66
N ARG A 2 0.23 -15.10 -22.86
CA ARG A 2 0.47 -15.76 -24.13
C ARG A 2 1.36 -14.91 -25.02
N LYS A 3 2.02 -15.53 -25.97
CA LYS A 3 2.73 -14.84 -27.04
C LYS A 3 1.73 -14.01 -27.85
N GLY A 4 2.06 -12.72 -28.11
CA GLY A 4 1.19 -11.77 -28.78
C GLY A 4 0.23 -11.00 -27.88
N ASP A 5 0.09 -11.36 -26.58
CA ASP A 5 -0.74 -10.61 -25.64
C ASP A 5 -0.23 -9.16 -25.49
N GLU A 6 -1.16 -8.22 -25.49
CA GLU A 6 -0.85 -6.82 -25.13
C GLU A 6 -0.62 -6.70 -23.62
N VAL A 7 0.43 -5.98 -23.26
CA VAL A 7 0.81 -5.76 -21.85
C VAL A 7 1.09 -4.30 -21.57
N VAL A 8 0.90 -3.89 -20.35
CA VAL A 8 1.21 -2.57 -19.81
C VAL A 8 2.25 -2.71 -18.71
N ALA A 9 3.33 -1.94 -18.81
CA ALA A 9 4.35 -1.85 -17.77
C ALA A 9 3.97 -0.79 -16.73
N LEU A 10 3.91 -1.16 -15.46
CA LEU A 10 3.65 -0.24 -14.35
C LEU A 10 4.96 0.09 -13.64
N PRO A 11 5.20 1.36 -13.24
CA PRO A 11 4.27 2.50 -13.24
C PRO A 11 4.27 3.32 -14.54
N SER A 12 5.14 3.01 -15.50
CA SER A 12 5.38 3.84 -16.69
C SER A 12 4.17 3.95 -17.62
N MET A 13 3.19 3.04 -17.52
CA MET A 13 2.02 2.91 -18.38
C MET A 13 2.37 2.66 -19.86
N LYS A 14 3.62 2.32 -20.15
CA LYS A 14 4.05 1.96 -21.52
C LYS A 14 3.42 0.64 -21.92
N ARG A 15 2.94 0.58 -23.15
CA ARG A 15 2.32 -0.61 -23.76
C ARG A 15 3.29 -1.30 -24.69
N SER A 16 3.23 -2.62 -24.73
CA SER A 16 3.93 -3.45 -25.70
C SER A 16 3.20 -4.77 -25.89
N ARG A 17 3.76 -5.66 -26.69
CA ARG A 17 3.26 -7.02 -26.89
C ARG A 17 4.31 -8.04 -26.47
N VAL A 18 3.84 -9.17 -25.96
CA VAL A 18 4.70 -10.31 -25.65
C VAL A 18 5.26 -10.89 -26.94
N LYS A 19 6.57 -10.75 -27.14
CA LYS A 19 7.27 -11.29 -28.31
C LYS A 19 7.56 -12.79 -28.14
N SER A 20 8.10 -13.17 -26.97
CA SER A 20 8.36 -14.57 -26.63
C SER A 20 8.26 -14.82 -25.13
N ILE A 21 8.00 -16.06 -24.76
CA ILE A 21 8.03 -16.57 -23.39
C ILE A 21 9.05 -17.70 -23.38
N VAL A 22 10.07 -17.57 -22.53
CA VAL A 22 11.20 -18.50 -22.52
C VAL A 22 11.38 -19.10 -21.12
N THR A 23 11.64 -20.40 -21.08
CA THR A 23 12.05 -21.14 -19.88
C THR A 23 13.40 -21.80 -20.12
N TYR A 24 13.93 -22.50 -19.11
CA TYR A 24 15.13 -23.29 -19.27
C TYR A 24 14.99 -24.36 -20.37
N ASP A 25 13.79 -24.93 -20.52
CA ASP A 25 13.50 -26.02 -21.48
C ASP A 25 13.16 -25.51 -22.89
N GLY A 26 13.12 -24.20 -23.10
CA GLY A 26 12.86 -23.56 -24.40
C GLY A 26 11.70 -22.55 -24.40
N GLU A 27 11.25 -22.21 -25.60
CA GLU A 27 10.13 -21.27 -25.79
C GLU A 27 8.78 -21.94 -25.53
N LEU A 28 7.85 -21.13 -24.97
CA LEU A 28 6.47 -21.52 -24.73
C LEU A 28 5.50 -20.58 -25.46
N ASP A 29 4.36 -21.10 -25.91
CA ASP A 29 3.28 -20.27 -26.48
C ASP A 29 2.46 -19.58 -25.38
N PHE A 30 2.39 -20.16 -24.21
CA PHE A 30 1.69 -19.60 -23.05
C PHE A 30 2.32 -20.04 -21.73
N ALA A 31 2.11 -19.24 -20.68
CA ALA A 31 2.52 -19.56 -19.32
C ALA A 31 1.44 -19.17 -18.31
N PHE A 32 1.45 -19.85 -17.16
CA PHE A 32 0.49 -19.68 -16.08
C PHE A 32 1.19 -19.73 -14.72
N PRO A 33 0.61 -19.15 -13.67
CA PRO A 33 1.19 -19.24 -12.33
C PRO A 33 1.28 -20.70 -11.85
N PRO A 34 2.33 -21.06 -11.09
CA PRO A 34 3.44 -20.25 -10.61
C PRO A 34 4.73 -20.37 -11.44
N GLN A 35 4.65 -20.58 -12.75
CA GLN A 35 5.81 -20.76 -13.59
C GLN A 35 6.76 -19.55 -13.55
N ALA A 36 8.06 -19.81 -13.37
CA ALA A 36 9.11 -18.83 -13.55
C ALA A 36 9.48 -18.75 -15.04
N ILE A 37 9.33 -17.60 -15.64
CA ILE A 37 9.52 -17.38 -17.08
C ILE A 37 10.33 -16.12 -17.34
N THR A 38 10.97 -16.08 -18.50
CA THR A 38 11.52 -14.86 -19.09
C THR A 38 10.58 -14.41 -20.19
N VAL A 39 10.14 -13.16 -20.14
CA VAL A 39 9.29 -12.56 -21.16
C VAL A 39 10.13 -11.55 -21.93
N THR A 40 10.09 -11.61 -23.25
CA THR A 40 10.60 -10.57 -24.15
C THR A 40 9.44 -9.79 -24.74
N LEU A 41 9.62 -8.50 -24.95
CA LEU A 41 8.62 -7.61 -25.53
C LEU A 41 9.02 -7.20 -26.94
N GLU A 42 8.04 -6.75 -27.73
CA GLU A 42 8.30 -6.24 -29.09
C GLU A 42 9.03 -4.89 -29.04
N ASP A 43 8.71 -4.06 -28.04
CA ASP A 43 9.33 -2.75 -27.84
C ASP A 43 10.37 -2.79 -26.74
N GLU A 44 11.39 -1.94 -26.83
CA GLU A 44 12.37 -1.73 -25.77
C GLU A 44 11.76 -0.88 -24.64
N ILE A 45 11.29 -1.55 -23.61
CA ILE A 45 10.76 -0.92 -22.39
C ILE A 45 11.69 -1.28 -21.24
N ASP A 46 12.19 -0.26 -20.55
CA ASP A 46 12.94 -0.47 -19.30
C ASP A 46 11.97 -0.88 -18.20
N ILE A 47 12.20 -2.06 -17.63
CA ILE A 47 11.37 -2.64 -16.57
C ILE A 47 12.31 -3.15 -15.48
N SER A 48 12.18 -2.55 -14.29
CA SER A 48 13.02 -2.83 -13.14
C SER A 48 12.32 -3.71 -12.11
N ARG A 49 13.11 -4.27 -11.19
CA ARG A 49 12.57 -5.01 -10.05
C ARG A 49 11.64 -4.14 -9.20
N GLY A 50 10.46 -4.66 -8.90
CA GLY A 50 9.39 -3.93 -8.20
C GLY A 50 8.32 -3.38 -9.13
N GLU A 51 8.58 -3.38 -10.43
CA GLU A 51 7.60 -3.03 -11.45
C GLU A 51 6.78 -4.26 -11.87
N MET A 52 5.69 -4.03 -12.60
CA MET A 52 4.74 -5.09 -12.92
C MET A 52 4.29 -4.98 -14.38
N LEU A 53 4.26 -6.14 -15.07
CA LEU A 53 3.57 -6.28 -16.36
C LEU A 53 2.15 -6.78 -16.10
N VAL A 54 1.17 -6.07 -16.63
CA VAL A 54 -0.25 -6.37 -16.45
C VAL A 54 -1.00 -6.36 -17.78
N HIS A 55 -2.16 -7.03 -17.81
CA HIS A 55 -3.05 -6.94 -18.95
C HIS A 55 -3.75 -5.57 -18.97
N PRO A 56 -3.92 -4.90 -20.16
CA PRO A 56 -4.52 -3.57 -20.23
C PRO A 56 -5.93 -3.48 -19.65
N ASP A 57 -6.71 -4.57 -19.74
CA ASP A 57 -8.08 -4.61 -19.22
C ASP A 57 -8.17 -5.06 -17.75
N ASN A 58 -7.03 -5.32 -17.09
CA ASN A 58 -7.00 -5.78 -15.71
C ASN A 58 -5.87 -5.09 -14.95
N LEU A 59 -6.03 -3.79 -14.74
CA LEU A 59 -5.06 -2.98 -14.01
C LEU A 59 -5.31 -3.10 -12.49
N PRO A 60 -4.27 -3.31 -11.69
CA PRO A 60 -4.37 -3.26 -10.24
C PRO A 60 -4.61 -1.83 -9.75
N ILE A 61 -4.98 -1.68 -8.49
CA ILE A 61 -5.01 -0.38 -7.82
C ILE A 61 -3.57 0.11 -7.67
N ILE A 62 -3.35 1.38 -8.03
CA ILE A 62 -2.04 2.06 -7.90
C ILE A 62 -2.19 3.15 -6.85
N SER A 63 -1.55 2.98 -5.68
CA SER A 63 -1.64 3.98 -4.63
C SER A 63 -0.43 3.94 -3.69
N CYS A 64 -0.09 5.12 -3.14
CA CYS A 64 0.81 5.24 -2.00
C CYS A 64 0.07 5.12 -0.66
N ASN A 65 -1.26 5.30 -0.67
CA ASN A 65 -2.07 5.32 0.54
C ASN A 65 -3.09 4.19 0.48
N PHE A 66 -3.08 3.34 1.48
CA PHE A 66 -3.98 2.20 1.54
C PHE A 66 -4.30 1.81 2.99
N GLU A 67 -5.33 1.04 3.13
CA GLU A 67 -5.81 0.50 4.39
C GLU A 67 -5.64 -1.01 4.40
N ALA A 68 -5.22 -1.56 5.53
CA ALA A 68 -4.98 -2.98 5.67
C ALA A 68 -5.34 -3.51 7.06
N MET A 69 -5.64 -4.79 7.14
CA MET A 69 -5.55 -5.55 8.40
C MET A 69 -4.09 -5.91 8.62
N LEU A 70 -3.56 -5.56 9.79
CA LEU A 70 -2.19 -5.82 10.21
C LEU A 70 -2.17 -6.75 11.40
N VAL A 71 -1.26 -7.71 11.41
CA VAL A 71 -0.91 -8.54 12.55
C VAL A 71 0.49 -8.18 12.99
N TRP A 72 0.64 -7.68 14.21
CA TRP A 72 1.94 -7.35 14.78
C TRP A 72 2.61 -8.61 15.32
N MET A 73 3.86 -8.86 14.95
CA MET A 73 4.57 -10.11 15.21
C MET A 73 5.87 -9.91 16.01
N ASP A 74 6.24 -8.66 16.31
CA ASP A 74 7.44 -8.34 17.07
C ASP A 74 7.13 -8.30 18.58
N GLU A 75 8.10 -8.72 19.40
CA GLU A 75 8.02 -8.57 20.85
C GLU A 75 8.12 -7.10 21.28
N LYS A 76 8.84 -6.29 20.51
CA LYS A 76 8.88 -4.83 20.67
C LYS A 76 7.53 -4.25 20.31
N LYS A 77 6.95 -3.49 21.22
CA LYS A 77 5.72 -2.73 20.97
C LYS A 77 5.90 -1.81 19.76
N MET A 78 4.91 -1.76 18.89
CA MET A 78 4.90 -0.87 17.74
C MET A 78 5.01 0.59 18.17
N ASP A 79 5.94 1.32 17.56
CA ASP A 79 6.03 2.78 17.67
C ASP A 79 5.39 3.40 16.42
N PRO A 80 4.29 4.18 16.55
CA PRO A 80 3.60 4.78 15.39
C PRO A 80 4.46 5.82 14.66
N GLU A 81 5.48 6.40 15.31
CA GLU A 81 6.40 7.34 14.66
C GLU A 81 7.53 6.64 13.88
N GLU A 82 7.70 5.34 14.06
CA GLU A 82 8.74 4.58 13.39
C GLU A 82 8.38 4.34 11.91
N GLN A 83 9.39 4.38 11.06
CA GLN A 83 9.27 4.01 9.65
C GLN A 83 9.76 2.59 9.45
N PHE A 84 9.01 1.82 8.69
CA PHE A 84 9.31 0.44 8.35
C PHE A 84 9.68 0.32 6.87
N PHE A 85 10.35 -0.76 6.49
CA PHE A 85 10.30 -1.21 5.12
C PHE A 85 9.05 -2.06 4.91
N ILE A 86 8.32 -1.78 3.84
CA ILE A 86 7.26 -2.66 3.35
C ILE A 86 7.79 -3.45 2.17
N LYS A 87 7.67 -4.78 2.25
CA LYS A 87 7.92 -5.67 1.13
C LYS A 87 6.58 -6.20 0.61
N HIS A 88 6.27 -5.78 -0.60
CA HIS A 88 5.06 -6.13 -1.31
C HIS A 88 5.45 -6.72 -2.68
N THR A 89 5.11 -7.99 -2.91
CA THR A 89 5.60 -8.73 -4.09
C THR A 89 7.14 -8.61 -4.22
N THR A 90 7.63 -8.03 -5.31
CA THR A 90 9.07 -7.76 -5.56
C THR A 90 9.47 -6.33 -5.17
N ASN A 91 8.51 -5.48 -4.78
CA ASN A 91 8.75 -4.09 -4.38
C ASN A 91 9.19 -4.02 -2.91
N LEU A 92 10.19 -3.19 -2.64
CA LEU A 92 10.64 -2.83 -1.30
C LEU A 92 10.73 -1.33 -1.21
N THR A 93 9.96 -0.72 -0.31
CA THR A 93 9.97 0.74 -0.10
C THR A 93 9.73 1.06 1.38
N ARG A 94 9.89 2.32 1.76
CA ARG A 94 9.56 2.77 3.11
C ARG A 94 8.06 2.91 3.25
N ALA A 95 7.56 2.60 4.44
CA ALA A 95 6.18 2.78 4.83
C ALA A 95 6.09 3.43 6.22
N LYS A 96 5.08 4.26 6.40
CA LYS A 96 4.68 4.81 7.69
C LYS A 96 3.26 4.36 7.99
N ILE A 97 3.01 4.08 9.26
CA ILE A 97 1.66 3.89 9.79
C ILE A 97 1.13 5.28 10.15
N ASP A 98 0.12 5.75 9.44
CA ASP A 98 -0.46 7.07 9.69
C ASP A 98 -1.49 7.01 10.81
N LYS A 99 -2.27 5.92 10.88
CA LYS A 99 -3.30 5.75 11.90
C LYS A 99 -3.67 4.29 12.11
N ILE A 100 -3.89 3.92 13.37
CA ILE A 100 -4.66 2.73 13.74
C ILE A 100 -6.12 3.13 13.85
N ARG A 101 -7.00 2.55 13.03
CA ARG A 101 -8.43 2.81 13.14
C ARG A 101 -9.03 2.15 14.38
N TYR A 102 -8.68 0.87 14.56
CA TYR A 102 -9.05 0.07 15.72
C TYR A 102 -8.22 -1.21 15.77
N LYS A 103 -8.11 -1.80 16.94
CA LYS A 103 -7.65 -3.17 17.12
C LYS A 103 -8.81 -4.13 17.34
N VAL A 104 -8.61 -5.38 16.98
CA VAL A 104 -9.62 -6.44 17.08
C VAL A 104 -9.20 -7.44 18.14
N ASN A 105 -10.07 -7.72 19.11
CA ASN A 105 -9.90 -8.83 20.02
C ASN A 105 -10.24 -10.14 19.28
N VAL A 106 -9.27 -11.04 19.16
CA VAL A 106 -9.43 -12.29 18.40
C VAL A 106 -10.45 -13.27 19.00
N ASN A 107 -10.75 -13.14 20.30
CA ASN A 107 -11.68 -14.03 21.00
C ASN A 107 -13.12 -13.52 20.95
N THR A 108 -13.32 -12.20 21.10
CA THR A 108 -14.66 -11.58 21.18
C THR A 108 -15.07 -10.91 19.88
N LEU A 109 -14.11 -10.67 18.95
CA LEU A 109 -14.25 -9.87 17.73
C LEU A 109 -14.63 -8.41 17.98
N GLU A 110 -14.54 -7.96 19.21
CA GLU A 110 -14.79 -6.57 19.58
C GLU A 110 -13.68 -5.66 19.08
N GLN A 111 -14.07 -4.46 18.67
CA GLN A 111 -13.16 -3.42 18.21
C GLN A 111 -12.91 -2.43 19.34
N SER A 112 -11.67 -2.03 19.52
CA SER A 112 -11.26 -1.02 20.49
C SER A 112 -10.25 -0.05 19.90
N ALA A 113 -10.24 1.19 20.42
CA ALA A 113 -9.22 2.17 20.06
C ALA A 113 -7.83 1.70 20.56
N ALA A 114 -6.80 2.00 19.78
CA ALA A 114 -5.42 1.75 20.14
C ALA A 114 -4.50 2.75 19.44
N ASP A 115 -3.45 3.17 20.14
CA ASP A 115 -2.41 4.06 19.60
C ASP A 115 -1.13 3.29 19.21
N ALA A 116 -1.03 2.02 19.64
CA ALA A 116 0.09 1.13 19.34
C ALA A 116 -0.36 -0.33 19.41
N LEU A 117 0.46 -1.24 18.87
CA LEU A 117 0.18 -2.68 18.86
C LEU A 117 1.27 -3.42 19.64
N GLU A 118 0.84 -4.47 20.34
CA GLU A 118 1.69 -5.45 21.01
C GLU A 118 1.70 -6.77 20.25
N LEU A 119 2.60 -7.68 20.62
CA LEU A 119 2.75 -8.99 20.00
C LEU A 119 1.41 -9.71 19.83
N ASN A 120 1.15 -10.22 18.63
CA ASN A 120 -0.07 -10.93 18.22
C ASN A 120 -1.35 -10.09 18.21
N GLU A 121 -1.27 -8.78 18.35
CA GLU A 121 -2.44 -7.93 18.16
C GLU A 121 -2.75 -7.72 16.69
N ILE A 122 -4.05 -7.67 16.39
CA ILE A 122 -4.59 -7.45 15.04
C ILE A 122 -5.28 -6.09 15.00
N ALA A 123 -4.96 -5.30 13.99
CA ALA A 123 -5.57 -3.97 13.84
C ALA A 123 -5.87 -3.62 12.39
N ARG A 124 -6.82 -2.72 12.20
CA ARG A 124 -7.06 -2.03 10.95
C ARG A 124 -6.25 -0.74 10.92
N VAL A 125 -5.40 -0.59 9.92
CA VAL A 125 -4.33 0.42 9.89
C VAL A 125 -4.30 1.13 8.54
N ILE A 126 -4.01 2.43 8.54
CA ILE A 126 -3.77 3.23 7.34
C ILE A 126 -2.27 3.42 7.16
N PHE A 127 -1.81 3.24 5.92
CA PHE A 127 -0.42 3.34 5.53
C PHE A 127 -0.18 4.41 4.48
N THR A 128 0.98 5.06 4.58
CA THR A 128 1.60 5.80 3.47
C THR A 128 2.94 5.17 3.12
N THR A 129 3.18 4.99 1.82
CA THR A 129 4.42 4.43 1.28
C THR A 129 5.20 5.46 0.47
N GLY A 130 6.53 5.31 0.44
CA GLY A 130 7.42 6.20 -0.30
C GLY A 130 7.35 6.05 -1.82
N LYS A 131 6.83 4.91 -2.31
CA LYS A 131 6.56 4.64 -3.73
C LYS A 131 5.20 3.98 -3.85
N PRO A 132 4.47 4.18 -4.97
CA PRO A 132 3.19 3.51 -5.18
C PRO A 132 3.35 1.98 -5.19
N LEU A 133 2.38 1.29 -4.58
CA LEU A 133 2.22 -0.15 -4.69
C LEU A 133 1.17 -0.46 -5.76
N PHE A 134 1.28 -1.65 -6.36
CA PHE A 134 0.35 -2.16 -7.37
C PHE A 134 -0.37 -3.37 -6.79
N PHE A 135 -1.56 -3.18 -6.27
CA PHE A 135 -2.23 -4.20 -5.48
C PHE A 135 -3.70 -4.38 -5.86
N ASP A 136 -4.20 -5.54 -5.51
CA ASP A 136 -5.63 -5.82 -5.43
C ASP A 136 -6.00 -6.00 -3.96
N PRO A 137 -7.26 -5.79 -3.56
CA PRO A 137 -7.73 -6.19 -2.24
C PRO A 137 -7.45 -7.66 -1.96
N TYR A 138 -6.99 -7.99 -0.75
CA TYR A 138 -6.57 -9.35 -0.39
C TYR A 138 -7.60 -10.45 -0.71
N PRO A 139 -8.93 -10.24 -0.53
CA PRO A 139 -9.93 -11.23 -0.91
C PRO A 139 -9.99 -11.52 -2.42
N GLN A 140 -9.61 -10.55 -3.26
CA GLN A 140 -9.59 -10.69 -4.71
C GLN A 140 -8.33 -11.39 -5.20
N ASN A 141 -7.18 -10.98 -4.68
CA ASN A 141 -5.89 -11.55 -5.07
C ASN A 141 -4.92 -11.58 -3.88
N LYS A 142 -4.74 -12.75 -3.30
CA LYS A 142 -3.87 -12.91 -2.12
C LYS A 142 -2.40 -12.58 -2.39
N ASN A 143 -1.93 -12.76 -3.64
CA ASN A 143 -0.53 -12.54 -3.98
C ASN A 143 -0.17 -11.05 -4.05
N THR A 144 -1.08 -10.22 -4.57
CA THR A 144 -0.91 -8.77 -4.67
C THR A 144 -1.57 -8.01 -3.52
N GLY A 145 -2.40 -8.67 -2.72
CA GLY A 145 -3.08 -8.08 -1.57
C GLY A 145 -2.37 -8.29 -0.22
N ALA A 146 -1.21 -8.94 -0.20
CA ALA A 146 -0.46 -9.22 1.02
C ALA A 146 0.90 -8.53 1.04
N PHE A 147 1.38 -8.16 2.23
CA PHE A 147 2.70 -7.59 2.43
C PHE A 147 3.28 -7.94 3.80
N ILE A 148 4.57 -7.69 3.98
CA ILE A 148 5.24 -7.73 5.28
C ILE A 148 5.86 -6.37 5.61
N LEU A 149 5.92 -6.05 6.91
CA LEU A 149 6.72 -4.96 7.43
C LEU A 149 8.04 -5.52 7.98
N ILE A 150 9.11 -4.79 7.72
CA ILE A 150 10.47 -5.15 8.10
C ILE A 150 11.05 -3.97 8.87
N ASP A 151 11.61 -4.24 10.05
CA ASP A 151 12.35 -3.25 10.82
C ASP A 151 13.63 -2.87 10.05
N PRO A 152 13.86 -1.56 9.81
CA PRO A 152 14.99 -1.11 9.00
C PRO A 152 16.36 -1.28 9.69
N ILE A 153 16.39 -1.49 11.00
CA ILE A 153 17.63 -1.64 11.78
C ILE A 153 18.01 -3.11 11.90
N THR A 154 17.05 -3.94 12.33
CA THR A 154 17.30 -5.37 12.59
C THR A 154 17.14 -6.24 11.36
N ASN A 155 16.42 -5.75 10.33
CA ASN A 155 15.94 -6.49 9.16
C ASN A 155 15.02 -7.68 9.50
N ASN A 156 14.44 -7.69 10.69
CA ASN A 156 13.44 -8.68 11.08
C ASN A 156 12.06 -8.30 10.54
N THR A 157 11.26 -9.31 10.22
CA THR A 157 9.84 -9.10 9.92
C THR A 157 9.10 -8.80 11.21
N CYS A 158 8.52 -7.61 11.31
CA CYS A 158 7.78 -7.17 12.50
C CYS A 158 6.26 -7.24 12.35
N ALA A 159 5.74 -7.32 11.13
CA ALA A 159 4.30 -7.49 10.91
C ALA A 159 3.99 -8.10 9.54
N VAL A 160 2.78 -8.64 9.43
CA VAL A 160 2.17 -9.06 8.16
C VAL A 160 0.87 -8.33 7.94
N GLY A 161 0.54 -7.99 6.69
CA GLY A 161 -0.65 -7.22 6.38
C GLY A 161 -1.43 -7.76 5.17
N MET A 162 -2.74 -7.52 5.22
CA MET A 162 -3.69 -7.85 4.17
C MET A 162 -4.38 -6.56 3.74
N ILE A 163 -4.13 -6.13 2.51
CA ILE A 163 -4.66 -4.87 1.96
C ILE A 163 -6.18 -4.99 1.78
N ILE A 164 -6.90 -3.99 2.26
CA ILE A 164 -8.35 -3.87 2.14
C ILE A 164 -8.70 -3.06 0.90
N ASP A 165 -8.20 -1.82 0.82
CA ASP A 165 -8.43 -0.91 -0.30
C ASP A 165 -7.48 0.29 -0.24
N LYS A 166 -7.49 1.12 -1.30
CA LYS A 166 -6.84 2.43 -1.28
C LYS A 166 -7.58 3.39 -0.35
N VAL A 167 -6.83 4.36 0.18
CA VAL A 167 -7.40 5.48 0.95
C VAL A 167 -7.24 6.77 0.15
N GLU A 168 -8.29 7.57 0.01
CA GLU A 168 -8.20 8.86 -0.64
C GLU A 168 -7.68 9.94 0.32
N ARG A 169 -6.97 10.95 -0.22
CA ARG A 169 -6.40 12.03 0.62
C ARG A 169 -7.44 12.78 1.46
N LYS A 170 -8.69 12.83 1.02
CA LYS A 170 -9.78 13.44 1.80
C LYS A 170 -10.04 12.71 3.10
N ASP A 171 -10.01 11.39 3.07
CA ASP A 171 -10.20 10.54 4.26
C ASP A 171 -9.02 10.65 5.24
N MET A 172 -7.85 11.10 4.76
CA MET A 172 -6.70 11.40 5.61
C MET A 172 -6.82 12.79 6.25
N GLN A 173 -7.40 13.78 5.56
CA GLN A 173 -7.56 15.15 6.08
C GLN A 173 -8.66 15.28 7.13
N GLU A 174 -9.74 14.49 7.07
CA GLU A 174 -10.74 14.41 8.14
C GLU A 174 -10.16 13.86 9.46
N LEU A 175 -8.95 13.30 9.43
CA LEU A 175 -8.26 12.77 10.59
C LEU A 175 -7.35 13.77 11.29
N GLU A 176 -7.06 14.92 10.68
CA GLU A 176 -6.06 15.89 11.15
C GLU A 176 -6.65 17.21 11.69
N ILE A 177 -7.94 17.36 11.82
CA ILE A 177 -8.51 18.51 12.50
C ILE A 177 -8.73 18.13 13.98
N PRO A 178 -7.73 18.35 14.87
CA PRO A 178 -8.08 18.46 16.28
C PRO A 178 -9.09 19.61 16.35
N GLU A 179 -10.21 19.43 17.06
CA GLU A 179 -11.05 20.55 17.46
C GLU A 179 -10.17 21.57 18.19
N ILE A 180 -9.66 22.53 17.45
CA ILE A 180 -8.96 23.65 18.04
C ILE A 180 -10.04 24.44 18.78
N ASN A 181 -10.07 24.24 20.07
CA ASN A 181 -10.98 25.01 20.93
C ASN A 181 -10.46 26.45 20.99
N LEU A 182 -10.88 27.22 19.98
CA LEU A 182 -10.46 28.61 19.73
C LEU A 182 -10.75 29.55 20.91
N SER A 183 -11.67 29.16 21.80
CA SER A 183 -11.93 29.90 23.05
C SER A 183 -10.74 29.86 24.03
N LYS A 184 -9.85 28.87 23.93
CA LYS A 184 -8.62 28.79 24.75
C LYS A 184 -7.48 29.66 24.22
N LEU A 185 -7.56 30.15 22.98
CA LEU A 185 -6.54 30.97 22.35
C LEU A 185 -6.80 32.49 22.47
N GLY A 186 -7.92 32.91 23.13
CA GLY A 186 -8.25 34.32 23.31
C GLY A 186 -8.54 35.08 22.02
N ILE A 187 -8.80 34.38 20.93
CA ILE A 187 -9.13 34.98 19.63
C ILE A 187 -10.63 35.20 19.57
N GLY A 188 -11.08 36.45 19.71
CA GLY A 188 -12.47 36.85 19.62
C GLY A 188 -13.01 36.68 18.20
N SER A 189 -14.33 36.56 18.10
CA SER A 189 -15.10 36.33 16.85
C SER A 189 -14.86 37.39 15.76
N GLU A 190 -14.25 38.51 16.09
CA GLU A 190 -13.98 39.65 15.20
C GLU A 190 -12.84 39.35 14.19
N HIS A 191 -11.98 38.38 14.47
CA HIS A 191 -10.88 37.99 13.58
C HIS A 191 -11.28 36.98 12.48
N PHE A 192 -12.42 36.33 12.62
CA PHE A 192 -12.89 35.33 11.64
C PHE A 192 -13.37 35.94 10.33
N THR A 193 -13.96 37.13 10.39
CA THR A 193 -14.44 37.87 9.20
C THR A 193 -13.31 38.30 8.26
N ALA A 194 -12.08 38.46 8.77
CA ALA A 194 -10.92 38.83 7.95
C ALA A 194 -10.34 37.62 7.19
N ILE A 195 -10.37 36.43 7.79
CA ILE A 195 -9.82 35.19 7.18
C ILE A 195 -10.75 34.66 6.08
N GLU A 196 -12.06 34.74 6.27
CA GLU A 196 -13.04 34.35 5.23
C GLU A 196 -13.02 35.26 4.00
N LYS A 197 -12.61 36.53 4.14
CA LYS A 197 -12.45 37.45 3.01
C LYS A 197 -11.24 37.12 2.15
N VAL A 198 -10.13 36.68 2.76
CA VAL A 198 -8.89 36.34 2.03
C VAL A 198 -9.00 34.98 1.33
N ALA A 199 -9.84 34.07 1.80
CA ALA A 199 -10.06 32.76 1.18
C ALA A 199 -11.02 32.78 -0.03
N LYS A 200 -11.64 33.92 -0.34
CA LYS A 200 -12.59 34.09 -1.45
C LYS A 200 -12.09 35.01 -2.57
N GLU A 201 -10.87 35.53 -2.46
CA GLU A 201 -10.10 36.18 -3.53
C GLU A 201 -9.05 35.21 -4.09
#